data_132c01db18afb594f6ee8ceefa1b5bbb
#
_entry.id   132c01db18afb594f6ee8ceefa1b5bbb
#
_cell.length_a   1.000
_cell.length_b   1.000
_cell.length_c   1.000
_cell.angle_alpha   90.00
_cell.angle_beta   90.00
_cell.angle_gamma   90.00
#
_symmetry.space_group_name_H-M   'P 1'
#
loop_
_entity.id
_entity.type
_entity.pdbx_description
1 polymer ?
#
loop_
_entity_poly.entity_id
_entity_poly.type
_entity_poly.pdbx_seq_one_letter_code
_entity_poly.pdbx_strand_id
1 'polypeptide(L)' 'MGKDYYSILGVSRNATDEELKKAYRKLALKWHPDRNKDNKKEAEEKFKEISQAYEVL' A
#
# COMPACT_ATOMS: atom_id res chain seq x y z
N MET A 1 -7.93 18.68 -0.94
CA MET A 1 -7.95 17.48 -0.16
C MET A 1 -7.43 16.31 -0.95
N GLY A 2 -6.35 15.75 -0.53
CA GLY A 2 -5.76 14.63 -1.20
C GLY A 2 -6.27 13.31 -0.67
N LYS A 3 -5.69 12.23 -1.16
CA LYS A 3 -6.00 10.90 -0.68
C LYS A 3 -5.45 10.74 0.74
N ASP A 4 -6.15 9.95 1.53
CA ASP A 4 -5.69 9.61 2.87
C ASP A 4 -4.69 8.44 2.75
N TYR A 5 -3.43 8.79 2.67
CA TYR A 5 -2.38 7.79 2.48
C TYR A 5 -2.23 6.85 3.68
N TYR A 6 -2.54 7.34 4.86
CA TYR A 6 -2.54 6.48 6.06
C TYR A 6 -3.61 5.40 5.94
N SER A 7 -4.78 5.79 5.44
CA SER A 7 -5.88 4.85 5.23
C SER A 7 -5.53 3.82 4.16
N ILE A 8 -4.86 4.25 3.10
CA ILE A 8 -4.44 3.35 2.03
C ILE A 8 -3.51 2.28 2.57
N LEU A 9 -2.58 2.66 3.44
CA LEU A 9 -1.66 1.72 4.08
C LEU A 9 -2.31 0.97 5.25
N GLY A 10 -3.49 1.39 5.67
CA GLY A 10 -4.19 0.75 6.78
C GLY A 10 -3.53 0.98 8.12
N VAL A 11 -2.92 2.16 8.30
CA VAL A 11 -2.24 2.51 9.55
C VAL A 11 -2.83 3.77 10.15
N SER A 12 -2.52 4.00 11.43
CA SER A 12 -2.92 5.21 12.12
C SER A 12 -2.09 6.39 11.64
N ARG A 13 -2.64 7.60 11.77
CA ARG A 13 -1.90 8.82 11.47
C ARG A 13 -0.72 9.03 12.40
N ASN A 14 -0.71 8.33 13.52
CA ASN A 14 0.41 8.36 14.47
C ASN A 14 1.44 7.28 14.21
N ALA A 15 1.32 6.57 13.10
CA ALA A 15 2.22 5.46 12.80
C ALA A 15 3.66 5.93 12.67
N THR A 16 4.57 5.15 13.21
CA THR A 16 5.99 5.41 13.09
C THR A 16 6.50 4.99 11.72
N ASP A 17 7.72 5.41 11.38
CA ASP A 17 8.33 5.02 10.12
C ASP A 17 8.42 3.50 9.98
N GLU A 18 8.70 2.82 11.07
CA GLU A 18 8.76 1.36 11.07
C GLU A 18 7.40 0.72 10.79
N GLU A 19 6.36 1.29 11.38
CA GLU A 19 5.00 0.81 11.16
C GLU A 19 4.57 1.02 9.71
N LEU A 20 4.91 2.17 9.15
CA LEU A 20 4.63 2.48 7.75
C LEU A 20 5.34 1.48 6.83
N LYS A 21 6.59 1.20 7.12
CA LYS A 21 7.40 0.27 6.35
C LYS A 21 6.82 -1.15 6.39
N LYS A 22 6.44 -1.58 7.57
CA LYS A 22 5.82 -2.90 7.75
C LYS A 22 4.51 -3.01 6.99
N ALA A 23 3.68 -1.98 7.10
CA ALA A 23 2.40 -1.93 6.41
C ALA A 23 2.59 -1.99 4.90
N TYR A 24 3.53 -1.21 4.39
CA TYR A 24 3.85 -1.20 2.97
C TYR A 24 4.27 -2.59 2.49
N ARG A 25 5.19 -3.21 3.18
CA ARG A 25 5.69 -4.55 2.82
C ARG A 25 4.56 -5.57 2.80
N LYS A 26 3.70 -5.54 3.79
CA LYS A 26 2.59 -6.45 3.91
C LYS A 26 1.62 -6.30 2.76
N LEU A 27 1.26 -5.08 2.44
CA LEU A 27 0.34 -4.80 1.33
C LEU A 27 0.98 -5.07 -0.02
N ALA A 28 2.26 -4.77 -0.15
CA ALA A 28 2.99 -5.05 -1.38
C ALA A 28 3.00 -6.54 -1.70
N LEU A 29 3.16 -7.37 -0.68
CA LEU A 29 3.08 -8.82 -0.85
C LEU A 29 1.66 -9.28 -1.21
N LYS A 30 0.68 -8.69 -0.54
CA LYS A 30 -0.72 -9.03 -0.76
C LYS A 30 -1.17 -8.72 -2.18
N TRP A 31 -0.76 -7.57 -2.70
CA TRP A 31 -1.19 -7.10 -4.01
C TRP A 31 -0.17 -7.29 -5.11
N HIS A 32 0.84 -8.11 -4.86
CA HIS A 32 1.83 -8.40 -5.88
C HIS A 32 1.16 -9.13 -7.06
N PRO A 33 1.43 -8.71 -8.30
CA PRO A 33 0.80 -9.34 -9.48
C PRO A 33 1.00 -10.84 -9.55
N ASP A 34 2.15 -11.35 -9.11
CA ASP A 34 2.43 -12.78 -9.12
C ASP A 34 1.51 -13.56 -8.21
N ARG A 35 1.00 -12.94 -7.17
CA ARG A 35 0.07 -13.55 -6.24
C ARG A 35 -1.39 -13.36 -6.65
N ASN A 36 -1.64 -12.48 -7.59
CA ASN A 36 -2.99 -12.13 -8.02
C ASN A 36 -3.14 -12.33 -9.51
N LYS A 37 -2.81 -13.52 -9.96
CA LYS A 37 -2.82 -13.84 -11.38
C LYS A 37 -4.19 -13.72 -12.03
N ASP A 38 -5.25 -13.94 -11.24
CA ASP A 38 -6.62 -13.85 -11.73
C ASP A 38 -7.14 -12.42 -11.82
N ASN A 39 -6.54 -11.51 -11.05
CA ASN A 39 -6.94 -10.10 -11.02
C ASN A 39 -5.73 -9.18 -11.07
N LYS A 40 -4.86 -9.46 -11.99
CA LYS A 40 -3.60 -8.75 -12.18
C LYS A 40 -3.76 -7.24 -12.28
N LYS A 41 -4.76 -6.82 -13.05
CA LYS A 41 -5.01 -5.40 -13.29
C LYS A 41 -5.35 -4.67 -12.00
N GLU A 42 -6.22 -5.27 -11.20
CA GLU A 42 -6.60 -4.71 -9.91
C GLU A 42 -5.40 -4.67 -8.98
N ALA A 43 -4.62 -5.74 -8.97
CA ALA A 43 -3.43 -5.84 -8.12
C ALA A 43 -2.42 -4.76 -8.49
N GLU A 44 -2.22 -4.51 -9.77
CA GLU A 44 -1.31 -3.47 -10.23
C GLU A 44 -1.76 -2.08 -9.79
N GLU A 45 -3.04 -1.81 -9.87
CA GLU A 45 -3.60 -0.54 -9.44
C GLU A 45 -3.42 -0.34 -7.94
N LYS A 46 -3.70 -1.38 -7.16
CA LYS A 46 -3.52 -1.33 -5.71
C LYS A 46 -2.05 -1.18 -5.33
N PHE A 47 -1.19 -1.89 -6.02
CA PHE A 47 0.26 -1.80 -5.79
C PHE A 47 0.77 -0.38 -6.04
N LYS A 48 0.30 0.24 -7.11
CA LYS A 48 0.65 1.62 -7.44
C LYS A 48 0.21 2.57 -6.34
N GLU A 49 -1.02 2.42 -5.88
CA GLU A 49 -1.57 3.25 -4.81
C GLU A 49 -0.75 3.13 -3.53
N ILE A 50 -0.44 1.91 -3.16
CA ILE A 50 0.33 1.61 -1.96
C ILE A 50 1.72 2.22 -2.05
N SER A 51 2.37 2.05 -3.19
CA SER A 51 3.70 2.60 -3.42
C SER A 51 3.70 4.12 -3.34
N GLN A 52 2.69 4.75 -3.94
CA GLN A 52 2.55 6.19 -3.91
C GLN A 52 2.32 6.69 -2.49
N ALA A 53 1.47 6.01 -1.74
CA ALA A 53 1.19 6.38 -0.36
C ALA A 53 2.46 6.33 0.49
N TYR A 54 3.22 5.27 0.37
CA TYR A 54 4.46 5.11 1.13
C TYR A 54 5.49 6.18 0.74
N GLU A 55 5.58 6.48 -0.54
CA GLU A 55 6.52 7.48 -1.05
C GLU A 55 6.21 8.88 -0.53
N VAL A 56 4.93 9.21 -0.46
CA VAL A 56 4.48 10.52 0.04
C VAL A 56 4.70 10.63 1.55
N LEU A 57 4.51 9.58 2.29
CA LEU A 57 4.69 9.57 3.73
C LEU A 57 6.15 9.38 4.11
#